data_45bfd75bb3325846b211c19df5abc7f9
#
_entry.id   45bfd75bb3325846b211c19df5abc7f9
#
_cell.length_a   1.000
_cell.length_b   1.000
_cell.length_c   1.000
_cell.angle_alpha   90.00
_cell.angle_beta   90.00
_cell.angle_gamma   90.00
#
_symmetry.space_group_name_H-M   'P 1'
#
loop_
_entity.id
_entity.type
_entity.pdbx_description
1 polymer ?
#
loop_
_entity_poly.entity_id
_entity_poly.type
_entity_poly.pdbx_seq_one_letter_code
_entity_poly.pdbx_strand_id
1 'polypeptide(L)'
;ELSVGDGYTSLGGTTSIEISLSNEFEIGGFQFDLLFDPEIATLVEVLPTVRTSGWSVSGGSDTGTIIGFSLMGIPIDPGEGPIVEVVVMGDAEGIAQACLSAIVISDTDGMQIPASATCGIFTVIPGEDVDPPVITDISAGSDQIDIDWTWEAPENAPIDEDISNSRSTVDLSFESYVDGQLGIFMTNEINIAGFQF
;
A
#
# COMPACT_ATOMS: atom_id res chain seq x y z
N GLU A 1 19.30 16.55 3.66
CA GLU A 1 18.94 15.37 4.42
C GLU A 1 17.82 14.61 3.72
N LEU A 2 17.93 13.30 3.67
CA LEU A 2 16.89 12.40 3.15
C LEU A 2 16.12 11.75 4.29
N SER A 3 14.87 11.38 4.06
CA SER A 3 14.08 10.57 4.99
C SER A 3 13.22 9.58 4.24
N VAL A 4 13.14 8.35 4.75
CA VAL A 4 12.21 7.33 4.27
C VAL A 4 10.96 7.38 5.15
N GLY A 5 9.80 7.44 4.52
CA GLY A 5 8.52 7.37 5.22
C GLY A 5 8.25 5.97 5.76
N ASP A 6 7.35 5.88 6.73
CA ASP A 6 6.86 4.60 7.22
C ASP A 6 5.87 4.00 6.23
N GLY A 7 5.81 2.67 6.19
CA GLY A 7 4.89 1.95 5.32
C GLY A 7 4.34 0.69 5.98
N TYR A 8 3.19 0.27 5.48
CA TYR A 8 2.54 -0.93 5.99
C TYR A 8 1.72 -1.59 4.87
N THR A 9 1.76 -2.93 4.80
CA THR A 9 0.95 -3.72 3.85
C THR A 9 0.69 -5.12 4.40
N SER A 10 -0.20 -5.87 3.75
CA SER A 10 -0.35 -7.31 4.00
C SER A 10 0.64 -8.12 3.17
N LEU A 11 0.87 -9.36 3.57
CA LEU A 11 1.66 -10.33 2.79
C LEU A 11 1.10 -10.44 1.37
N GLY A 12 1.96 -10.26 0.36
CA GLY A 12 1.57 -10.20 -1.05
C GLY A 12 0.87 -8.91 -1.50
N GLY A 13 0.55 -8.02 -0.56
CA GLY A 13 -0.03 -6.70 -0.86
C GLY A 13 1.04 -5.68 -1.24
N THR A 14 0.60 -4.56 -1.79
CA THR A 14 1.46 -3.43 -2.15
C THR A 14 1.06 -2.16 -1.41
N THR A 15 2.03 -1.29 -1.14
CA THR A 15 1.80 0.05 -0.58
C THR A 15 2.82 1.02 -1.13
N SER A 16 2.54 2.33 -1.00
CA SER A 16 3.48 3.39 -1.37
C SER A 16 4.20 3.94 -0.15
N ILE A 17 5.50 4.21 -0.31
CA ILE A 17 6.34 4.90 0.67
C ILE A 17 6.93 6.13 -0.01
N GLU A 18 6.93 7.27 0.66
CA GLU A 18 7.59 8.48 0.16
C GLU A 18 9.04 8.56 0.64
N ILE A 19 9.94 8.95 -0.27
CA ILE A 19 11.30 9.35 0.08
C ILE A 19 11.39 10.86 -0.08
N SER A 20 11.60 11.55 1.05
CA SER A 20 11.63 13.01 1.11
C SER A 20 13.07 13.52 1.17
N LEU A 21 13.26 14.74 0.63
CA LEU A 21 14.52 15.46 0.66
C LEU A 21 14.31 16.86 1.22
N SER A 22 15.15 17.23 2.19
CA SER A 22 15.34 18.60 2.66
C SER A 22 16.68 19.09 2.13
N ASN A 23 16.68 20.15 1.28
CA ASN A 23 17.86 20.71 0.61
C ASN A 23 17.86 22.24 0.64
N GLU A 24 19.06 22.79 0.83
CA GLU A 24 19.30 24.25 0.80
C GLU A 24 19.78 24.73 -0.57
N PHE A 25 20.26 23.84 -1.41
CA PHE A 25 20.79 24.12 -2.75
C PHE A 25 20.00 23.35 -3.80
N GLU A 26 20.03 23.85 -5.04
CA GLU A 26 19.45 23.16 -6.19
C GLU A 26 20.11 21.79 -6.40
N ILE A 27 19.29 20.76 -6.64
CA ILE A 27 19.74 19.40 -6.89
C ILE A 27 19.57 19.07 -8.38
N GLY A 28 20.64 18.58 -9.00
CA GLY A 28 20.69 18.18 -10.41
C GLY A 28 20.47 16.68 -10.63
N GLY A 29 20.72 15.84 -9.62
CA GLY A 29 20.55 14.39 -9.71
C GLY A 29 20.65 13.69 -8.38
N PHE A 30 20.06 12.50 -8.30
CA PHE A 30 20.19 11.63 -7.13
C PHE A 30 20.24 10.16 -7.51
N GLN A 31 20.93 9.39 -6.68
CA GLN A 31 20.92 7.93 -6.69
C GLN A 31 21.05 7.43 -5.26
N PHE A 32 20.34 6.36 -4.93
CA PHE A 32 20.48 5.63 -3.68
C PHE A 32 19.86 4.24 -3.81
N ASP A 33 20.23 3.34 -2.90
CA ASP A 33 19.62 2.02 -2.79
C ASP A 33 18.66 2.02 -1.60
N LEU A 34 17.42 1.58 -1.81
CA LEU A 34 16.44 1.32 -0.75
C LEU A 34 16.56 -0.12 -0.31
N LEU A 35 16.82 -0.32 0.99
CA LEU A 35 17.01 -1.62 1.61
C LEU A 35 16.03 -1.82 2.76
N PHE A 36 15.54 -3.04 2.89
CA PHE A 36 14.74 -3.48 4.03
C PHE A 36 15.56 -4.46 4.88
N ASP A 37 15.63 -4.22 6.21
CA ASP A 37 16.33 -5.10 7.13
C ASP A 37 15.44 -5.47 8.35
N PRO A 38 14.97 -6.72 8.45
CA PRO A 38 15.16 -7.84 7.52
C PRO A 38 14.53 -7.61 6.14
N GLU A 39 14.97 -8.35 5.13
CA GLU A 39 14.47 -8.28 3.75
C GLU A 39 13.08 -8.94 3.66
N ILE A 40 12.04 -8.14 3.89
CA ILE A 40 10.64 -8.56 3.91
C ILE A 40 9.80 -7.89 2.83
N ALA A 41 10.40 -7.09 1.97
CA ALA A 41 9.70 -6.36 0.93
C ALA A 41 10.56 -6.12 -0.30
N THR A 42 9.93 -6.08 -1.46
CA THR A 42 10.55 -5.82 -2.76
C THR A 42 10.03 -4.54 -3.39
N LEU A 43 10.92 -3.77 -4.01
CA LEU A 43 10.59 -2.60 -4.82
C LEU A 43 9.85 -3.04 -6.09
N VAL A 44 8.66 -2.51 -6.33
CA VAL A 44 7.82 -2.83 -7.51
C VAL A 44 7.90 -1.72 -8.54
N GLU A 45 7.71 -0.46 -8.11
CA GLU A 45 7.65 0.68 -9.00
C GLU A 45 8.20 1.93 -8.31
N VAL A 46 8.71 2.86 -9.10
CA VAL A 46 9.22 4.15 -8.65
C VAL A 46 8.57 5.26 -9.46
N LEU A 47 7.96 6.21 -8.77
CA LEU A 47 7.20 7.29 -9.36
C LEU A 47 7.78 8.66 -8.99
N PRO A 48 7.77 9.62 -9.92
CA PRO A 48 8.11 11.00 -9.60
C PRO A 48 7.01 11.65 -8.75
N THR A 49 7.40 12.65 -7.98
CA THR A 49 6.50 13.46 -7.17
C THR A 49 6.30 14.85 -7.80
N VAL A 50 5.60 15.74 -7.11
CA VAL A 50 5.45 17.14 -7.55
C VAL A 50 6.83 17.81 -7.65
N ARG A 51 7.78 17.54 -6.73
CA ARG A 51 9.12 18.15 -6.73
C ARG A 51 10.03 17.62 -7.85
N THR A 52 9.75 16.43 -8.35
CA THR A 52 10.46 15.78 -9.47
C THR A 52 9.59 15.69 -10.72
N SER A 53 8.58 16.54 -10.83
CA SER A 53 7.74 16.62 -12.02
C SER A 53 8.57 16.93 -13.26
N GLY A 54 8.49 16.05 -14.28
CA GLY A 54 9.30 16.16 -15.50
C GLY A 54 10.71 15.58 -15.39
N TRP A 55 11.07 14.97 -14.27
CA TRP A 55 12.28 14.18 -14.10
C TRP A 55 12.11 12.76 -14.65
N SER A 56 13.19 12.15 -15.06
CA SER A 56 13.29 10.72 -15.26
C SER A 56 13.65 10.10 -13.92
N VAL A 57 12.69 9.36 -13.34
CA VAL A 57 12.89 8.61 -12.10
C VAL A 57 12.69 7.14 -12.42
N SER A 58 13.59 6.27 -11.97
CA SER A 58 13.51 4.83 -12.22
C SER A 58 14.14 4.05 -11.07
N GLY A 59 13.66 2.82 -10.87
CA GLY A 59 14.20 1.91 -9.87
C GLY A 59 14.37 0.50 -10.42
N GLY A 60 15.39 -0.20 -9.90
CA GLY A 60 15.62 -1.61 -10.18
C GLY A 60 15.04 -2.49 -9.07
N SER A 61 14.06 -3.34 -9.39
CA SER A 61 13.43 -4.26 -8.43
C SER A 61 14.43 -5.22 -7.78
N ASP A 62 15.43 -5.66 -8.53
CA ASP A 62 16.42 -6.65 -8.05
C ASP A 62 17.50 -6.05 -7.15
N THR A 63 17.76 -4.75 -7.27
CA THR A 63 18.84 -4.07 -6.56
C THR A 63 18.38 -3.05 -5.54
N GLY A 64 17.10 -2.65 -5.59
CA GLY A 64 16.57 -1.54 -4.80
C GLY A 64 17.15 -0.18 -5.21
N THR A 65 17.97 -0.12 -6.27
CA THR A 65 18.60 1.12 -6.71
C THR A 65 17.60 2.05 -7.36
N ILE A 66 17.53 3.28 -6.88
CA ILE A 66 16.67 4.35 -7.39
C ILE A 66 17.54 5.47 -7.93
N ILE A 67 17.21 5.92 -9.15
CA ILE A 67 17.95 6.99 -9.84
C ILE A 67 16.94 8.04 -10.30
N GLY A 68 17.29 9.32 -10.12
CA GLY A 68 16.51 10.44 -10.61
C GLY A 68 17.40 11.52 -11.23
N PHE A 69 17.04 12.00 -12.41
CA PHE A 69 17.71 13.08 -13.11
C PHE A 69 16.76 13.81 -14.08
N SER A 70 17.08 15.06 -14.40
CA SER A 70 16.32 15.85 -15.35
C SER A 70 17.02 15.90 -16.71
N LEU A 71 16.36 15.37 -17.74
CA LEU A 71 16.83 15.50 -19.14
C LEU A 71 16.73 16.96 -19.64
N MET A 72 15.87 17.77 -19.06
CA MET A 72 15.65 19.16 -19.41
C MET A 72 16.55 20.11 -18.61
N GLY A 73 17.37 19.60 -17.68
CA GLY A 73 18.21 20.41 -16.80
C GLY A 73 17.41 21.22 -15.77
N ILE A 74 16.18 20.82 -15.46
CA ILE A 74 15.35 21.45 -14.42
C ILE A 74 15.78 20.90 -13.08
N PRO A 75 16.28 21.72 -12.14
CA PRO A 75 16.70 21.24 -10.82
C PRO A 75 15.50 20.94 -9.91
N ILE A 76 15.76 20.24 -8.80
CA ILE A 76 14.90 20.28 -7.64
C ILE A 76 15.27 21.55 -6.85
N ASP A 77 14.32 22.47 -6.73
CA ASP A 77 14.51 23.71 -5.99
C ASP A 77 14.79 23.45 -4.50
N PRO A 78 15.48 24.36 -3.79
CA PRO A 78 15.59 24.31 -2.34
C PRO A 78 14.24 24.18 -1.66
N GLY A 79 14.17 23.36 -0.63
CA GLY A 79 12.91 23.10 0.10
C GLY A 79 12.87 21.73 0.75
N GLU A 80 11.68 21.33 1.16
CA GLU A 80 11.42 20.09 1.85
C GLU A 80 10.23 19.37 1.22
N GLY A 81 10.26 18.05 1.21
CA GLY A 81 9.16 17.20 0.78
C GLY A 81 9.60 16.03 -0.11
N PRO A 82 8.64 15.20 -0.53
CA PRO A 82 8.91 13.98 -1.26
C PRO A 82 9.49 14.27 -2.65
N ILE A 83 10.54 13.52 -3.00
CA ILE A 83 11.17 13.51 -4.32
C ILE A 83 10.90 12.23 -5.09
N VAL A 84 10.57 11.14 -4.39
CA VAL A 84 10.24 9.84 -4.96
C VAL A 84 9.09 9.23 -4.18
N GLU A 85 8.14 8.65 -4.88
CA GLU A 85 7.18 7.69 -4.35
C GLU A 85 7.59 6.30 -4.82
N VAL A 86 7.73 5.35 -3.90
CA VAL A 86 8.11 3.97 -4.19
C VAL A 86 6.97 3.05 -3.84
N VAL A 87 6.55 2.21 -4.78
CA VAL A 87 5.61 1.13 -4.55
C VAL A 87 6.39 -0.11 -4.17
N VAL A 88 6.08 -0.68 -3.02
CA VAL A 88 6.72 -1.88 -2.48
C VAL A 88 5.69 -2.97 -2.23
N MET A 89 6.11 -4.23 -2.39
CA MET A 89 5.30 -5.41 -2.09
C MET A 89 5.85 -6.09 -0.84
N GLY A 90 4.97 -6.54 0.05
CA GLY A 90 5.35 -7.32 1.21
C GLY A 90 5.55 -8.79 0.87
N ASP A 91 6.78 -9.30 1.04
CA ASP A 91 7.16 -10.66 0.68
C ASP A 91 7.18 -11.62 1.86
N ALA A 92 7.39 -11.11 3.06
CA ALA A 92 7.37 -11.89 4.30
C ALA A 92 6.82 -11.04 5.45
N GLU A 93 6.10 -11.69 6.36
CA GLU A 93 5.56 -11.04 7.55
C GLU A 93 6.66 -10.55 8.48
N GLY A 94 6.48 -9.39 9.06
CA GLY A 94 7.43 -8.83 10.02
C GLY A 94 7.49 -7.32 10.01
N ILE A 95 8.50 -6.82 10.73
CA ILE A 95 8.83 -5.40 10.80
C ILE A 95 10.28 -5.24 10.35
N ALA A 96 10.53 -4.34 9.42
CA ALA A 96 11.85 -4.00 8.91
C ALA A 96 12.15 -2.51 9.05
N GLN A 97 13.42 -2.18 9.09
CA GLN A 97 13.87 -0.81 8.82
C GLN A 97 14.00 -0.63 7.30
N ALA A 98 13.36 0.41 6.77
CA ALA A 98 13.52 0.84 5.39
C ALA A 98 14.57 1.96 5.35
N CYS A 99 15.77 1.66 4.87
CA CYS A 99 16.91 2.55 4.93
C CYS A 99 17.48 2.83 3.53
N LEU A 100 18.12 4.01 3.37
CA LEU A 100 18.86 4.34 2.16
C LEU A 100 20.35 4.07 2.35
N SER A 101 20.96 3.50 1.32
CA SER A 101 22.42 3.29 1.23
C SER A 101 22.96 3.76 -0.12
N ALA A 102 24.28 3.75 -0.28
CA ALA A 102 24.96 4.18 -1.50
C ALA A 102 24.49 5.55 -2.03
N ILE A 103 24.21 6.48 -1.13
CA ILE A 103 23.59 7.79 -1.44
C ILE A 103 24.56 8.66 -2.23
N VAL A 104 24.10 9.11 -3.40
CA VAL A 104 24.76 10.11 -4.23
C VAL A 104 23.74 11.20 -4.56
N ILE A 105 23.99 12.41 -4.10
CA ILE A 105 23.24 13.61 -4.46
C ILE A 105 24.19 14.55 -5.18
N SER A 106 23.78 15.13 -6.29
CA SER A 106 24.59 16.11 -7.03
C SER A 106 23.86 17.43 -7.20
N ASP A 107 24.63 18.50 -7.26
CA ASP A 107 24.16 19.81 -7.70
C ASP A 107 23.95 19.86 -9.21
N THR A 108 23.58 21.03 -9.72
CA THR A 108 23.35 21.27 -11.17
C THR A 108 24.63 21.23 -12.01
N ASP A 109 25.80 21.35 -11.39
CA ASP A 109 27.12 21.24 -12.04
C ASP A 109 27.64 19.77 -12.02
N GLY A 110 26.88 18.84 -11.40
CA GLY A 110 27.25 17.43 -11.25
C GLY A 110 28.23 17.18 -10.10
N MET A 111 28.44 18.17 -9.22
CA MET A 111 29.29 17.98 -8.05
C MET A 111 28.52 17.30 -6.93
N GLN A 112 29.14 16.28 -6.32
CA GLN A 112 28.48 15.54 -5.23
C GLN A 112 28.32 16.43 -3.98
N ILE A 113 27.10 16.41 -3.43
CA ILE A 113 26.73 17.06 -2.17
C ILE A 113 26.69 16.00 -1.07
N PRO A 114 27.32 16.22 0.10
CA PRO A 114 27.19 15.34 1.25
C PRO A 114 25.72 15.21 1.67
N ALA A 115 25.26 13.99 1.86
CA ALA A 115 23.89 13.71 2.26
C ALA A 115 23.84 12.69 3.40
N SER A 116 22.85 12.84 4.27
CA SER A 116 22.49 11.87 5.32
C SER A 116 21.06 11.40 5.08
N ALA A 117 20.72 10.25 5.67
CA ALA A 117 19.37 9.71 5.60
C ALA A 117 18.90 9.19 6.95
N THR A 118 17.60 9.30 7.20
CA THR A 118 16.89 8.63 8.28
C THR A 118 16.02 7.51 7.72
N CYS A 119 16.00 6.36 8.42
CA CYS A 119 15.20 5.20 8.03
C CYS A 119 13.75 5.38 8.47
N GLY A 120 12.83 4.79 7.71
CA GLY A 120 11.46 4.54 8.10
C GLY A 120 11.27 3.13 8.65
N ILE A 121 10.05 2.84 9.12
CA ILE A 121 9.62 1.52 9.55
C ILE A 121 8.66 0.96 8.53
N PHE A 122 8.89 -0.27 8.09
CA PHE A 122 8.02 -0.99 7.20
C PHE A 122 7.47 -2.24 7.88
N THR A 123 6.14 -2.40 7.86
CA THR A 123 5.45 -3.52 8.49
C THR A 123 4.67 -4.32 7.47
N VAL A 124 4.89 -5.63 7.43
CA VAL A 124 4.09 -6.56 6.66
C VAL A 124 3.30 -7.42 7.64
N ILE A 125 1.98 -7.26 7.61
CA ILE A 125 1.07 -8.08 8.42
C ILE A 125 0.69 -9.34 7.66
N PRO A 126 0.19 -10.39 8.35
CA PRO A 126 -0.38 -11.56 7.70
C PRO A 126 -1.37 -11.16 6.59
N GLY A 127 -1.29 -11.82 5.45
CA GLY A 127 -2.35 -11.74 4.45
C GLY A 127 -3.62 -12.33 5.08
N GLU A 128 -4.73 -11.62 4.97
CA GLU A 128 -6.00 -12.22 5.37
C GLU A 128 -6.32 -13.35 4.39
N ASP A 129 -6.10 -14.58 4.84
CA ASP A 129 -6.64 -15.76 4.18
C ASP A 129 -8.14 -15.83 4.56
N VAL A 130 -8.90 -14.94 3.94
CA VAL A 130 -10.36 -14.93 4.16
C VAL A 130 -10.92 -16.03 3.27
N ASP A 131 -11.12 -17.19 3.84
CA ASP A 131 -11.90 -18.20 3.17
C ASP A 131 -13.25 -17.58 2.76
N PRO A 132 -13.63 -17.68 1.49
CA PRO A 132 -14.90 -17.12 1.05
C PRO A 132 -16.04 -17.73 1.85
N PRO A 133 -17.09 -16.96 2.18
CA PRO A 133 -18.23 -17.47 2.91
C PRO A 133 -18.81 -18.69 2.19
N VAL A 134 -19.01 -19.77 2.91
CA VAL A 134 -19.58 -21.00 2.36
C VAL A 134 -21.09 -20.92 2.50
N ILE A 135 -21.81 -20.97 1.37
CA ILE A 135 -23.25 -21.11 1.38
C ILE A 135 -23.59 -22.50 1.92
N THR A 136 -24.19 -22.56 3.11
CA THR A 136 -24.48 -23.80 3.82
C THR A 136 -25.87 -24.33 3.51
N ASP A 137 -26.81 -23.48 3.17
CA ASP A 137 -28.16 -23.88 2.75
C ASP A 137 -28.76 -22.79 1.82
N ILE A 138 -29.61 -23.23 0.92
CA ILE A 138 -30.46 -22.37 0.09
C ILE A 138 -31.87 -22.98 0.17
N SER A 139 -32.77 -22.30 0.85
CA SER A 139 -34.16 -22.72 0.93
C SER A 139 -35.07 -21.71 0.22
N ALA A 140 -36.00 -22.23 -0.57
CA ALA A 140 -36.98 -21.41 -1.27
C ALA A 140 -38.34 -21.52 -0.60
N GLY A 141 -38.80 -20.42 -0.01
CA GLY A 141 -40.20 -20.26 0.43
C GLY A 141 -41.12 -19.86 -0.72
N SER A 142 -42.38 -19.67 -0.43
CA SER A 142 -43.37 -19.29 -1.46
C SER A 142 -43.15 -17.88 -2.03
N ASP A 143 -42.47 -17.00 -1.30
CA ASP A 143 -42.27 -15.59 -1.66
C ASP A 143 -40.86 -15.03 -1.31
N GLN A 144 -39.95 -15.88 -0.82
CA GLN A 144 -38.57 -15.47 -0.52
C GLN A 144 -37.60 -16.66 -0.64
N ILE A 145 -36.36 -16.35 -0.90
CA ILE A 145 -35.24 -17.29 -0.90
C ILE A 145 -34.39 -16.94 0.31
N ASP A 146 -34.23 -17.90 1.21
CA ASP A 146 -33.33 -17.77 2.36
C ASP A 146 -32.00 -18.42 2.01
N ILE A 147 -30.92 -17.69 2.22
CA ILE A 147 -29.56 -18.16 1.99
C ILE A 147 -28.82 -18.15 3.34
N ASP A 148 -28.51 -19.32 3.84
CA ASP A 148 -27.66 -19.47 5.02
C ASP A 148 -26.20 -19.60 4.60
N TRP A 149 -25.34 -18.85 5.24
CA TRP A 149 -23.92 -18.88 5.01
C TRP A 149 -23.14 -18.75 6.32
N THR A 150 -21.98 -19.37 6.35
CA THR A 150 -21.05 -19.28 7.48
C THR A 150 -19.75 -18.66 7.01
N TRP A 151 -19.24 -17.76 7.81
CA TRP A 151 -17.92 -17.19 7.67
C TRP A 151 -17.19 -17.32 8.99
N GLU A 152 -16.00 -17.88 8.97
CA GLU A 152 -15.11 -17.90 10.13
C GLU A 152 -14.11 -16.75 9.99
N ALA A 153 -14.06 -15.88 10.98
CA ALA A 153 -13.05 -14.83 11.02
C ALA A 153 -11.65 -15.45 11.06
N PRO A 154 -10.68 -14.93 10.34
CA PRO A 154 -9.30 -15.41 10.41
C PRO A 154 -8.80 -15.39 11.85
N GLU A 155 -8.01 -16.41 12.22
CA GLU A 155 -7.57 -16.67 13.61
C GLU A 155 -6.80 -15.51 14.24
N ASN A 156 -6.28 -14.59 13.42
CA ASN A 156 -5.53 -13.39 13.80
C ASN A 156 -6.22 -12.06 13.41
N ALA A 157 -7.53 -12.08 13.15
CA ALA A 157 -8.24 -10.82 12.91
C ALA A 157 -8.01 -9.90 14.12
N PRO A 158 -7.66 -8.61 13.91
CA PRO A 158 -7.48 -7.68 15.01
C PRO A 158 -8.80 -7.62 15.80
N ILE A 159 -8.72 -8.00 17.06
CA ILE A 159 -9.87 -7.95 17.96
C ILE A 159 -10.04 -6.47 18.30
N ASP A 160 -11.01 -5.82 17.67
CA ASP A 160 -11.49 -4.56 18.19
C ASP A 160 -12.19 -4.88 19.53
N GLU A 161 -11.56 -4.47 20.65
CA GLU A 161 -12.04 -4.77 22.01
C GLU A 161 -13.44 -4.22 22.30
N ASP A 162 -14.01 -3.43 21.38
CA ASP A 162 -15.34 -2.86 21.46
C ASP A 162 -16.44 -3.71 20.78
N ILE A 163 -16.04 -4.78 20.06
CA ILE A 163 -17.02 -5.72 19.49
C ILE A 163 -17.26 -6.85 20.47
N SER A 164 -17.99 -6.57 21.54
CA SER A 164 -18.51 -7.60 22.43
C SER A 164 -19.46 -8.52 21.65
N ASN A 165 -19.01 -9.72 21.28
CA ASN A 165 -19.79 -10.93 21.02
C ASN A 165 -21.17 -10.77 20.34
N SER A 166 -21.36 -9.79 19.46
CA SER A 166 -22.56 -9.70 18.63
C SER A 166 -22.27 -10.42 17.31
N ARG A 167 -22.92 -11.55 17.08
CA ARG A 167 -23.07 -12.11 15.75
C ARG A 167 -23.73 -11.05 14.89
N SER A 168 -22.97 -10.37 14.05
CA SER A 168 -23.51 -9.44 13.07
C SER A 168 -24.21 -10.28 12.02
N THR A 169 -25.51 -10.20 11.94
CA THR A 169 -26.28 -10.78 10.85
C THR A 169 -26.31 -9.80 9.69
N VAL A 170 -26.02 -10.31 8.51
CA VAL A 170 -26.27 -9.59 7.25
C VAL A 170 -27.51 -10.23 6.66
N ASP A 171 -28.57 -9.46 6.56
CA ASP A 171 -29.80 -9.94 5.92
C ASP A 171 -29.77 -9.53 4.45
N LEU A 172 -29.84 -10.54 3.57
CA LEU A 172 -30.03 -10.35 2.15
C LEU A 172 -31.49 -10.62 1.81
N SER A 173 -32.18 -9.64 1.25
CA SER A 173 -33.53 -9.80 0.76
C SER A 173 -33.60 -9.58 -0.75
N PHE A 174 -34.40 -10.41 -1.41
CA PHE A 174 -34.67 -10.27 -2.83
C PHE A 174 -36.02 -9.56 -3.00
N GLU A 175 -36.03 -8.39 -3.60
CA GLU A 175 -37.27 -7.77 -4.04
C GLU A 175 -37.58 -8.18 -5.49
N SER A 176 -38.84 -8.47 -5.73
CA SER A 176 -39.49 -8.90 -6.96
C SER A 176 -38.71 -8.80 -8.26
N TYR A 177 -38.68 -9.87 -9.04
CA TYR A 177 -38.23 -9.92 -10.41
C TYR A 177 -39.18 -9.12 -11.31
N VAL A 178 -38.76 -7.93 -11.72
CA VAL A 178 -39.49 -7.08 -12.64
C VAL A 178 -38.60 -6.76 -13.84
N ASP A 179 -39.10 -6.98 -15.04
CA ASP A 179 -38.41 -6.68 -16.31
C ASP A 179 -37.01 -7.33 -16.49
N GLY A 180 -36.80 -8.53 -15.95
CA GLY A 180 -35.51 -9.24 -16.12
C GLY A 180 -34.44 -8.79 -15.16
N GLN A 181 -34.77 -7.96 -14.18
CA GLN A 181 -33.82 -7.52 -13.15
C GLN A 181 -34.22 -8.05 -11.78
N LEU A 182 -33.26 -8.64 -11.08
CA LEU A 182 -33.39 -9.07 -9.68
C LEU A 182 -32.78 -7.98 -8.78
N GLY A 183 -33.60 -7.38 -7.92
CA GLY A 183 -33.11 -6.45 -6.91
C GLY A 183 -32.64 -7.25 -5.66
N ILE A 184 -31.39 -7.08 -5.28
CA ILE A 184 -30.84 -7.64 -4.05
C ILE A 184 -30.62 -6.50 -3.06
N PHE A 185 -31.30 -6.58 -1.92
CA PHE A 185 -31.13 -5.59 -0.83
C PHE A 185 -30.37 -6.25 0.31
N MET A 186 -29.43 -5.48 0.87
CA MET A 186 -28.67 -5.88 2.02
C MET A 186 -28.96 -4.92 3.18
N THR A 187 -29.28 -5.50 4.33
CA THR A 187 -29.30 -4.77 5.58
C THR A 187 -28.17 -5.27 6.47
N ASN A 188 -27.26 -4.40 6.83
CA ASN A 188 -26.12 -4.72 7.69
C ASN A 188 -25.97 -3.70 8.80
N GLU A 189 -25.57 -4.18 9.97
CA GLU A 189 -25.29 -3.33 11.13
C GLU A 189 -23.83 -2.85 11.20
N ILE A 190 -22.95 -3.43 10.36
CA ILE A 190 -21.52 -3.11 10.29
C ILE A 190 -21.12 -2.71 8.88
N ASN A 191 -20.03 -1.96 8.76
CA ASN A 191 -19.48 -1.58 7.46
C ASN A 191 -18.90 -2.79 6.73
N ILE A 192 -19.37 -3.04 5.50
CA ILE A 192 -18.90 -4.12 4.63
C ILE A 192 -17.95 -3.55 3.59
N ALA A 193 -16.72 -4.08 3.52
CA ALA A 193 -15.65 -3.55 2.68
C ALA A 193 -15.67 -4.03 1.21
N GLY A 194 -16.52 -5.00 0.84
CA GLY A 194 -16.62 -5.46 -0.55
C GLY A 194 -17.73 -6.48 -0.79
N PHE A 195 -18.19 -6.54 -2.05
CA PHE A 195 -19.17 -7.49 -2.57
C PHE A 195 -18.73 -8.01 -3.93
N GLN A 196 -18.86 -9.31 -4.12
CA GLN A 196 -18.73 -9.91 -5.46
C GLN A 196 -19.83 -10.96 -5.64
N PHE A 197 -20.56 -10.87 -6.75
CA PHE A 197 -21.53 -11.89 -7.20
C PHE A 197 -20.96 -12.66 -8.36
#